data_dd11accf0503aa2642dfd33ebb7e66ad
#
_entry.id   dd11accf0503aa2642dfd33ebb7e66ad
#
_cell.length_a   1.000
_cell.length_b   1.000
_cell.length_c   1.000
_cell.angle_alpha   90.00
_cell.angle_beta   90.00
_cell.angle_gamma   90.00
#
_symmetry.space_group_name_H-M   'P 1'
#
loop_
_entity.id
_entity.type
_entity.pdbx_description
1 polymer ?
#
loop_
_entity_poly.entity_id
_entity_poly.type
_entity_poly.pdbx_seq_one_letter_code
_entity_poly.pdbx_strand_id
1 'polypeptide(L)'
;MFTGIVQAIGTIEGIENLGDSKKISINCAKFGTDFAIGESINVNGVCLTIENNKNGLLDFTAVKETLEKSNLNSLDIQSKVNLERAATLSSLLGGHLVTGHIDKTCKVVNIEKTNNWTILEIEIKDDDKMFLISKGSIAINGVSLTISQINSKSFEVTLIPQTISETTLKELNVHDQVNIEFDLIGKYVLNKSSGVN
;
A
#
# COMPACT_ATOMS: atom_id res chain seq x y z
N MET A 1 1.76 -12.70 1.16
CA MET A 1 0.98 -12.40 -0.07
C MET A 1 -0.36 -11.85 0.34
N PHE A 2 -0.86 -10.88 -0.43
CA PHE A 2 -2.10 -10.13 -0.21
C PHE A 2 -2.87 -10.02 -1.53
N THR A 3 -4.08 -9.48 -1.48
CA THR A 3 -4.96 -9.32 -2.65
C THR A 3 -5.11 -7.86 -3.08
N GLY A 4 -4.68 -6.93 -2.24
CA GLY A 4 -4.89 -5.50 -2.41
C GLY A 4 -6.33 -5.04 -2.11
N ILE A 5 -7.10 -5.87 -1.41
CA ILE A 5 -8.43 -5.52 -0.90
C ILE A 5 -8.29 -5.15 0.57
N VAL A 6 -8.36 -3.86 0.85
CA VAL A 6 -8.27 -3.34 2.22
C VAL A 6 -9.45 -3.85 3.04
N GLN A 7 -9.18 -4.34 4.24
CA GLN A 7 -10.16 -4.95 5.13
C GLN A 7 -10.49 -4.05 6.32
N ALA A 8 -9.58 -3.14 6.69
CA ALA A 8 -9.79 -2.18 7.76
C ALA A 8 -8.85 -0.97 7.65
N ILE A 9 -9.16 0.06 8.42
CA ILE A 9 -8.28 1.22 8.65
C ILE A 9 -7.78 1.14 10.10
N GLY A 10 -6.47 1.04 10.28
CA GLY A 10 -5.80 1.14 11.58
C GLY A 10 -5.41 2.57 11.93
N THR A 11 -5.04 2.76 13.18
CA THR A 11 -4.52 4.04 13.69
C THR A 11 -3.18 3.82 14.36
N ILE A 12 -2.17 4.61 14.02
CA ILE A 12 -0.88 4.58 14.70
C ILE A 12 -1.04 5.19 16.09
N GLU A 13 -0.75 4.41 17.14
CA GLU A 13 -0.82 4.85 18.54
C GLU A 13 0.56 5.05 19.18
N GLY A 14 1.61 4.48 18.60
CA GLY A 14 2.98 4.61 19.09
C GLY A 14 4.02 4.51 18.00
N ILE A 15 5.07 5.29 18.13
CA ILE A 15 6.27 5.21 17.28
C ILE A 15 7.48 5.34 18.20
N GLU A 16 8.38 4.35 18.16
CA GLU A 16 9.64 4.34 18.86
C GLU A 16 10.79 4.23 17.85
N ASN A 17 11.72 5.18 17.88
CA ASN A 17 12.90 5.16 17.02
C ASN A 17 13.98 4.28 17.65
N LEU A 18 14.41 3.27 16.93
CA LEU A 18 15.42 2.28 17.34
C LEU A 18 16.72 2.41 16.52
N GLY A 19 17.14 3.64 16.19
CA GLY A 19 18.27 3.89 15.32
C GLY A 19 17.92 3.69 13.85
N ASP A 20 18.33 2.56 13.26
CA ASP A 20 18.08 2.23 11.84
C ASP A 20 16.70 1.62 11.59
N SER A 21 15.85 1.54 12.61
CA SER A 21 14.50 0.99 12.50
C SER A 21 13.51 1.79 13.33
N LYS A 22 12.21 1.58 13.08
CA LYS A 22 11.13 2.12 13.89
C LYS A 22 10.23 1.00 14.36
N LYS A 23 9.92 0.98 15.65
CA LYS A 23 8.82 0.18 16.16
C LYS A 23 7.54 1.01 16.06
N ILE A 24 6.51 0.43 15.47
CA ILE A 24 5.23 1.09 15.20
C ILE A 24 4.14 0.27 15.87
N SER A 25 3.35 0.90 16.74
CA SER A 25 2.18 0.29 17.38
C SER A 25 0.93 0.78 16.68
N ILE A 26 0.13 -0.15 16.15
CA ILE A 26 -1.08 0.16 15.36
C ILE A 26 -2.29 -0.44 16.04
N ASN A 27 -3.29 0.38 16.31
CA ASN A 27 -4.58 -0.08 16.78
C ASN A 27 -5.39 -0.67 15.61
N CYS A 28 -5.58 -1.98 15.66
CA CYS A 28 -6.30 -2.78 14.69
C CYS A 28 -7.58 -3.39 15.30
N ALA A 29 -8.04 -2.94 16.46
CA ALA A 29 -9.14 -3.58 17.21
C ALA A 29 -10.43 -3.73 16.38
N LYS A 30 -10.70 -2.82 15.45
CA LYS A 30 -11.84 -2.92 14.51
C LYS A 30 -11.63 -3.97 13.42
N PHE A 31 -10.38 -4.40 13.19
CA PHE A 31 -10.01 -5.43 12.23
C PHE A 31 -10.07 -6.84 12.84
N GLY A 32 -9.94 -6.92 14.17
CA GLY A 32 -9.96 -8.14 14.96
C GLY A 32 -8.95 -8.09 16.09
N THR A 33 -8.97 -9.11 16.94
CA THR A 33 -8.01 -9.25 18.05
C THR A 33 -7.29 -10.59 18.04
N ASP A 34 -7.63 -11.48 17.12
CA ASP A 34 -7.20 -12.88 17.01
C ASP A 34 -5.95 -13.08 16.15
N PHE A 35 -5.07 -12.08 16.11
CA PHE A 35 -3.83 -12.14 15.36
C PHE A 35 -2.75 -12.92 16.10
N ALA A 36 -2.07 -13.82 15.38
CA ALA A 36 -0.93 -14.55 15.93
C ALA A 36 0.37 -13.74 15.78
N ILE A 37 1.26 -13.86 16.78
CA ILE A 37 2.64 -13.37 16.66
C ILE A 37 3.33 -14.12 15.49
N GLY A 38 4.05 -13.40 14.63
CA GLY A 38 4.65 -13.94 13.42
C GLY A 38 3.74 -13.89 12.20
N GLU A 39 2.46 -13.53 12.34
CA GLU A 39 1.56 -13.32 11.20
C GLU A 39 1.95 -12.04 10.43
N SER A 40 1.79 -12.06 9.10
CA SER A 40 2.04 -10.89 8.26
C SER A 40 0.76 -10.08 8.08
N ILE A 41 0.89 -8.77 8.24
CA ILE A 41 -0.16 -7.78 7.92
C ILE A 41 0.40 -6.81 6.87
N ASN A 42 -0.42 -6.50 5.88
CA ASN A 42 -0.18 -5.40 4.96
C ASN A 42 -0.59 -4.09 5.63
N VAL A 43 0.35 -3.18 5.81
CA VAL A 43 0.15 -1.85 6.38
C VAL A 43 0.50 -0.80 5.32
N ASN A 44 -0.49 -0.11 4.76
CA ASN A 44 -0.31 0.81 3.62
C ASN A 44 0.49 0.20 2.46
N GLY A 45 0.30 -1.09 2.17
CA GLY A 45 1.04 -1.79 1.13
C GLY A 45 2.34 -2.45 1.62
N VAL A 46 2.78 -2.19 2.85
CA VAL A 46 4.02 -2.76 3.40
C VAL A 46 3.69 -4.05 4.16
N CYS A 47 4.35 -5.15 3.79
CA CYS A 47 4.28 -6.41 4.53
C CYS A 47 5.08 -6.28 5.83
N LEU A 48 4.40 -6.27 6.97
CA LEU A 48 5.02 -6.25 8.30
C LEU A 48 4.64 -7.49 9.10
N THR A 49 5.56 -7.96 9.94
CA THR A 49 5.34 -9.10 10.82
C THR A 49 4.92 -8.65 12.20
N ILE A 50 3.86 -9.24 12.74
CA ILE A 50 3.38 -8.96 14.09
C ILE A 50 4.41 -9.49 15.12
N GLU A 51 4.94 -8.61 15.96
CA GLU A 51 5.87 -8.94 17.05
C GLU A 51 5.15 -9.06 18.39
N ASN A 52 4.04 -8.34 18.56
CA ASN A 52 3.24 -8.35 19.77
C ASN A 52 1.78 -8.02 19.45
N ASN A 53 0.87 -8.58 20.26
CA ASN A 53 -0.57 -8.32 20.14
C ASN A 53 -1.17 -8.14 21.54
N LYS A 54 -1.66 -6.94 21.82
CA LYS A 54 -2.39 -6.61 23.05
C LYS A 54 -3.81 -6.21 22.70
N ASN A 55 -4.69 -7.19 22.56
CA ASN A 55 -6.12 -6.96 22.24
C ASN A 55 -6.34 -6.09 20.99
N GLY A 56 -5.61 -6.37 19.91
CA GLY A 56 -5.71 -5.65 18.64
C GLY A 56 -4.84 -4.38 18.56
N LEU A 57 -4.05 -4.07 19.57
CA LEU A 57 -2.90 -3.17 19.45
C LEU A 57 -1.70 -4.03 19.05
N LEU A 58 -1.27 -3.89 17.81
CA LEU A 58 -0.22 -4.70 17.20
C LEU A 58 1.08 -3.90 17.09
N ASP A 59 2.20 -4.53 17.49
CA ASP A 59 3.53 -3.94 17.34
C ASP A 59 4.24 -4.58 16.15
N PHE A 60 4.92 -3.73 15.38
CA PHE A 60 5.71 -4.08 14.20
C PHE A 60 7.04 -3.34 14.22
N THR A 61 8.09 -3.94 13.67
CA THR A 61 9.35 -3.24 13.40
C THR A 61 9.54 -3.04 11.90
N ALA A 62 9.67 -1.78 11.49
CA ALA A 62 10.05 -1.40 10.14
C ALA A 62 11.56 -1.12 10.11
N VAL A 63 12.32 -1.94 9.36
CA VAL A 63 13.76 -1.78 9.19
C VAL A 63 14.10 -0.64 8.24
N LYS A 64 15.36 -0.20 8.21
CA LYS A 64 15.86 0.93 7.42
C LYS A 64 15.40 0.90 5.96
N GLU A 65 15.59 -0.23 5.28
CA GLU A 65 15.18 -0.37 3.86
C GLU A 65 13.66 -0.12 3.68
N THR A 66 12.84 -0.68 4.57
CA THR A 66 11.39 -0.48 4.56
C THR A 66 11.03 1.00 4.75
N LEU A 67 11.72 1.68 5.68
CA LEU A 67 11.50 3.11 5.96
C LEU A 67 11.94 4.01 4.79
N GLU A 68 13.01 3.64 4.08
CA GLU A 68 13.52 4.39 2.92
C GLU A 68 12.64 4.20 1.69
N LYS A 69 12.03 3.03 1.52
CA LYS A 69 11.21 2.68 0.35
C LYS A 69 9.74 3.05 0.48
N SER A 70 9.24 3.26 1.70
CA SER A 70 7.84 3.47 1.97
C SER A 70 7.53 4.79 2.67
N ASN A 71 6.25 5.15 2.71
CA ASN A 71 5.77 6.31 3.44
C ASN A 71 5.68 6.09 4.96
N LEU A 72 6.01 4.89 5.48
CA LEU A 72 5.95 4.61 6.93
C LEU A 72 6.86 5.53 7.74
N ASN A 73 7.96 6.00 7.13
CA ASN A 73 8.88 6.91 7.80
C ASN A 73 8.29 8.30 8.10
N SER A 74 7.33 8.73 7.30
CA SER A 74 6.68 10.05 7.41
C SER A 74 5.35 10.03 8.18
N LEU A 75 4.93 8.86 8.68
CA LEU A 75 3.70 8.75 9.46
C LEU A 75 3.95 9.15 10.91
N ASP A 76 2.96 9.80 11.50
CA ASP A 76 2.94 10.25 12.88
C ASP A 76 1.90 9.50 13.72
N ILE A 77 1.92 9.70 15.04
CA ILE A 77 0.85 9.23 15.93
C ILE A 77 -0.48 9.81 15.46
N GLN A 78 -1.54 9.02 15.49
CA GLN A 78 -2.89 9.26 14.94
C GLN A 78 -3.00 9.18 13.42
N SER A 79 -1.91 8.94 12.68
CA SER A 79 -2.02 8.64 11.24
C SER A 79 -2.86 7.38 11.01
N LYS A 80 -3.65 7.40 9.94
CA LYS A 80 -4.46 6.28 9.50
C LYS A 80 -3.70 5.45 8.47
N VAL A 81 -3.85 4.14 8.53
CA VAL A 81 -3.22 3.19 7.61
C VAL A 81 -4.22 2.16 7.12
N ASN A 82 -4.12 1.77 5.85
CA ASN A 82 -4.86 0.66 5.28
C ASN A 82 -4.31 -0.66 5.83
N LEU A 83 -5.19 -1.61 6.16
CA LEU A 83 -4.83 -2.91 6.70
C LEU A 83 -5.46 -4.03 5.89
N GLU A 84 -4.67 -5.09 5.62
CA GLU A 84 -5.11 -6.35 5.03
C GLU A 84 -4.34 -7.51 5.68
N ARG A 85 -5.03 -8.59 6.05
CA ARG A 85 -4.40 -9.85 6.52
C ARG A 85 -3.79 -10.60 5.34
N ALA A 86 -2.75 -11.38 5.62
CA ALA A 86 -2.19 -12.26 4.61
C ALA A 86 -3.24 -13.22 4.05
N ALA A 87 -3.24 -13.37 2.72
CA ALA A 87 -4.12 -14.29 2.04
C ALA A 87 -3.79 -15.74 2.39
N THR A 88 -4.81 -16.56 2.54
CA THR A 88 -4.72 -18.02 2.66
C THR A 88 -4.93 -18.67 1.29
N LEU A 89 -4.70 -19.97 1.16
CA LEU A 89 -4.97 -20.74 -0.07
C LEU A 89 -6.46 -20.73 -0.48
N SER A 90 -7.36 -20.42 0.44
CA SER A 90 -8.81 -20.34 0.21
C SER A 90 -9.31 -18.91 0.01
N SER A 91 -8.45 -17.90 0.11
CA SER A 91 -8.86 -16.50 -0.09
C SER A 91 -9.28 -16.24 -1.52
N LEU A 92 -10.33 -15.41 -1.70
CA LEU A 92 -10.71 -14.90 -3.00
C LEU A 92 -9.71 -13.83 -3.45
N LEU A 93 -9.24 -13.89 -4.69
CA LEU A 93 -8.39 -12.88 -5.29
C LEU A 93 -9.26 -11.79 -5.94
N GLY A 94 -9.79 -10.88 -5.12
CA GLY A 94 -10.64 -9.79 -5.59
C GLY A 94 -9.90 -8.64 -6.28
N GLY A 95 -8.59 -8.51 -6.05
CA GLY A 95 -7.70 -7.54 -6.70
C GLY A 95 -6.67 -8.22 -7.59
N HIS A 96 -5.39 -8.09 -7.25
CA HIS A 96 -4.28 -8.79 -7.93
C HIS A 96 -3.28 -9.33 -6.89
N LEU A 97 -2.22 -10.00 -7.34
CA LEU A 97 -1.18 -10.51 -6.44
C LEU A 97 -0.34 -9.35 -5.90
N VAL A 98 -0.54 -9.01 -4.63
CA VAL A 98 0.22 -7.98 -3.91
C VAL A 98 1.16 -8.68 -2.93
N THR A 99 2.44 -8.32 -2.98
CA THR A 99 3.46 -8.95 -2.12
C THR A 99 3.65 -8.22 -0.80
N GLY A 100 3.36 -6.94 -0.78
CA GLY A 100 3.67 -6.03 0.33
C GLY A 100 5.11 -5.50 0.26
N HIS A 101 5.76 -5.61 -0.88
CA HIS A 101 7.13 -5.14 -1.10
C HIS A 101 7.12 -3.88 -1.95
N ILE A 102 7.16 -2.74 -1.27
CA ILE A 102 7.05 -1.43 -1.90
C ILE A 102 8.26 -1.18 -2.81
N ASP A 103 7.99 -0.80 -4.06
CA ASP A 103 9.02 -0.42 -5.00
C ASP A 103 9.55 0.99 -4.71
N LYS A 104 8.64 1.91 -4.42
CA LYS A 104 8.93 3.32 -4.16
C LYS A 104 7.74 4.05 -3.57
N THR A 105 7.98 5.29 -3.13
CA THR A 105 6.92 6.26 -2.94
C THR A 105 6.81 7.19 -4.15
N CYS A 106 5.59 7.62 -4.48
CA CYS A 106 5.30 8.61 -5.51
C CYS A 106 4.38 9.69 -4.96
N LYS A 107 4.42 10.89 -5.57
CA LYS A 107 3.57 12.02 -5.18
C LYS A 107 2.22 11.96 -5.88
N VAL A 108 1.19 12.33 -5.14
CA VAL A 108 -0.10 12.70 -5.72
C VAL A 108 0.07 14.06 -6.39
N VAL A 109 -0.16 14.15 -7.70
CA VAL A 109 -0.02 15.41 -8.46
C VAL A 109 -1.34 16.08 -8.75
N ASN A 110 -2.44 15.32 -8.80
CA ASN A 110 -3.78 15.87 -8.97
C ASN A 110 -4.84 14.97 -8.31
N ILE A 111 -5.93 15.56 -7.85
CA ILE A 111 -7.11 14.89 -7.33
C ILE A 111 -8.35 15.58 -7.91
N GLU A 112 -9.08 14.87 -8.78
CA GLU A 112 -10.34 15.34 -9.32
C GLU A 112 -11.50 14.60 -8.65
N LYS A 113 -12.31 15.30 -7.88
CA LYS A 113 -13.48 14.73 -7.18
C LYS A 113 -14.75 15.05 -7.94
N THR A 114 -15.51 14.00 -8.25
CA THR A 114 -16.88 14.11 -8.78
C THR A 114 -17.87 13.54 -7.77
N ASN A 115 -19.16 13.57 -8.09
CA ASN A 115 -20.19 13.00 -7.22
C ASN A 115 -20.11 11.47 -7.12
N ASN A 116 -19.53 10.80 -8.12
CA ASN A 116 -19.60 9.34 -8.28
C ASN A 116 -18.24 8.64 -8.24
N TRP A 117 -17.13 9.37 -8.43
CA TRP A 117 -15.77 8.83 -8.41
C TRP A 117 -14.75 9.90 -8.12
N THR A 118 -13.56 9.49 -7.77
CA THR A 118 -12.39 10.36 -7.65
C THR A 118 -11.29 9.85 -8.56
N ILE A 119 -10.70 10.73 -9.37
CA ILE A 119 -9.48 10.43 -10.12
C ILE A 119 -8.30 10.87 -9.27
N LEU A 120 -7.38 9.92 -9.04
CA LEU A 120 -6.06 10.21 -8.47
C LEU A 120 -5.04 10.17 -9.59
N GLU A 121 -4.27 11.24 -9.75
CA GLU A 121 -3.12 11.29 -10.64
C GLU A 121 -1.82 11.24 -9.81
N ILE A 122 -0.96 10.29 -10.15
CA ILE A 122 0.27 9.96 -9.41
C ILE A 122 1.47 10.21 -10.33
N GLU A 123 2.48 10.92 -9.81
CA GLU A 123 3.75 11.16 -10.50
C GLU A 123 4.50 9.86 -10.78
N ILE A 124 5.12 9.76 -11.96
CA ILE A 124 6.04 8.67 -12.30
C ILE A 124 7.29 9.20 -13.00
N LYS A 125 8.38 8.44 -12.88
CA LYS A 125 9.61 8.64 -13.64
C LYS A 125 9.58 7.82 -14.93
N ASP A 126 10.42 8.19 -15.92
CA ASP A 126 10.46 7.48 -17.18
C ASP A 126 10.82 5.99 -17.04
N ASP A 127 11.69 5.64 -16.10
CA ASP A 127 12.08 4.26 -15.81
C ASP A 127 10.93 3.40 -15.25
N ASP A 128 9.89 4.03 -14.71
CA ASP A 128 8.74 3.32 -14.13
C ASP A 128 7.71 2.92 -15.19
N LYS A 129 7.69 3.62 -16.32
CA LYS A 129 6.67 3.45 -17.37
C LYS A 129 6.61 2.03 -17.90
N MET A 130 7.77 1.36 -17.94
CA MET A 130 7.83 -0.02 -18.41
C MET A 130 7.01 -0.99 -17.55
N PHE A 131 6.75 -0.65 -16.27
CA PHE A 131 5.94 -1.45 -15.36
C PHE A 131 4.44 -1.12 -15.41
N LEU A 132 4.07 -0.06 -16.15
CA LEU A 132 2.68 0.41 -16.22
C LEU A 132 2.03 -0.05 -17.52
N ILE A 133 0.86 -0.62 -17.42
CA ILE A 133 0.06 -1.06 -18.55
C ILE A 133 -1.32 -0.41 -18.41
N SER A 134 -1.80 0.25 -19.47
CA SER A 134 -3.17 0.79 -19.48
C SER A 134 -4.16 -0.35 -19.23
N LYS A 135 -5.07 -0.15 -18.28
CA LYS A 135 -6.00 -1.18 -17.76
C LYS A 135 -5.32 -2.30 -16.97
N GLY A 136 -4.02 -2.20 -16.70
CA GLY A 136 -3.31 -3.10 -15.80
C GLY A 136 -3.57 -2.76 -14.33
N SER A 137 -3.05 -3.60 -13.43
CA SER A 137 -3.16 -3.45 -12.00
C SER A 137 -1.97 -2.71 -11.41
N ILE A 138 -2.21 -2.01 -10.31
CA ILE A 138 -1.18 -1.38 -9.49
C ILE A 138 -1.68 -1.32 -8.03
N ALA A 139 -0.79 -1.47 -7.06
CA ALA A 139 -1.16 -1.26 -5.65
C ALA A 139 -0.69 0.13 -5.18
N ILE A 140 -1.63 0.92 -4.63
CA ILE A 140 -1.38 2.25 -4.06
C ILE A 140 -1.78 2.22 -2.58
N ASN A 141 -0.83 2.43 -1.66
CA ASN A 141 -1.03 2.24 -0.21
C ASN A 141 -1.73 0.91 0.10
N GLY A 142 -1.35 -0.16 -0.60
CA GLY A 142 -1.92 -1.50 -0.45
C GLY A 142 -3.28 -1.73 -1.11
N VAL A 143 -3.84 -0.74 -1.79
CA VAL A 143 -5.12 -0.85 -2.50
C VAL A 143 -4.87 -1.28 -3.93
N SER A 144 -5.44 -2.40 -4.36
CA SER A 144 -5.42 -2.85 -5.76
C SER A 144 -6.32 -1.94 -6.61
N LEU A 145 -5.73 -1.31 -7.62
CA LEU A 145 -6.40 -0.35 -8.48
C LEU A 145 -6.09 -0.64 -9.95
N THR A 146 -6.99 -0.20 -10.82
CA THR A 146 -6.80 -0.27 -12.27
C THR A 146 -6.26 1.06 -12.80
N ILE A 147 -5.20 1.01 -13.58
CA ILE A 147 -4.65 2.17 -14.28
C ILE A 147 -5.63 2.58 -15.37
N SER A 148 -6.22 3.77 -15.22
CA SER A 148 -7.18 4.31 -16.20
C SER A 148 -6.49 4.99 -17.38
N GLN A 149 -5.39 5.71 -17.11
CA GLN A 149 -4.62 6.47 -18.10
C GLN A 149 -3.15 6.53 -17.72
N ILE A 150 -2.27 6.59 -18.72
CA ILE A 150 -0.82 6.80 -18.54
C ILE A 150 -0.45 8.06 -19.33
N ASN A 151 0.08 9.06 -18.63
CA ASN A 151 0.54 10.34 -19.17
C ASN A 151 2.08 10.37 -19.32
N SER A 152 2.63 11.51 -19.77
CA SER A 152 4.09 11.65 -19.95
C SER A 152 4.88 11.57 -18.63
N LYS A 153 4.32 12.05 -17.51
CA LYS A 153 4.98 12.10 -16.19
C LYS A 153 4.10 11.63 -15.04
N SER A 154 2.96 11.01 -15.34
CA SER A 154 1.99 10.56 -14.35
C SER A 154 1.16 9.41 -14.89
N PHE A 155 0.42 8.76 -14.02
CA PHE A 155 -0.68 7.87 -14.36
C PHE A 155 -1.89 8.17 -13.51
N GLU A 156 -3.05 7.74 -13.97
CA GLU A 156 -4.32 7.96 -13.30
C GLU A 156 -4.95 6.65 -12.88
N VAL A 157 -5.59 6.68 -11.73
CA VAL A 157 -6.51 5.63 -11.25
C VAL A 157 -7.84 6.24 -10.87
N THR A 158 -8.93 5.49 -11.09
CA THR A 158 -10.26 5.94 -10.72
C THR A 158 -10.74 5.20 -9.49
N LEU A 159 -11.02 5.94 -8.42
CA LEU A 159 -11.56 5.42 -7.17
C LEU A 159 -13.09 5.45 -7.21
N ILE A 160 -13.70 4.28 -7.03
CA ILE A 160 -15.16 4.15 -6.86
C ILE A 160 -15.57 4.49 -5.42
N PRO A 161 -16.83 4.82 -5.15
CA PRO A 161 -17.29 5.19 -3.80
C PRO A 161 -16.93 4.18 -2.71
N GLN A 162 -17.01 2.89 -2.99
CA GLN A 162 -16.62 1.84 -2.05
C GLN A 162 -15.14 1.95 -1.66
N THR A 163 -14.23 2.11 -2.62
CA THR A 163 -12.79 2.28 -2.36
C THR A 163 -12.52 3.54 -1.53
N ILE A 164 -13.23 4.63 -1.83
CA ILE A 164 -13.10 5.89 -1.10
C ILE A 164 -13.54 5.71 0.36
N SER A 165 -14.68 5.04 0.62
CA SER A 165 -15.20 4.87 1.99
C SER A 165 -14.34 3.96 2.85
N GLU A 166 -13.80 2.87 2.27
CA GLU A 166 -13.14 1.79 3.00
C GLU A 166 -11.61 1.95 3.12
N THR A 167 -11.03 3.00 2.51
CA THR A 167 -9.58 3.18 2.52
C THR A 167 -9.15 4.58 2.95
N THR A 168 -7.87 4.72 3.29
CA THR A 168 -7.25 6.02 3.60
C THR A 168 -7.07 6.91 2.37
N LEU A 169 -7.33 6.42 1.16
CA LEU A 169 -7.17 7.20 -0.07
C LEU A 169 -8.09 8.44 -0.12
N LYS A 170 -9.20 8.43 0.64
CA LYS A 170 -10.10 9.59 0.79
C LYS A 170 -9.44 10.80 1.47
N GLU A 171 -8.41 10.56 2.29
CA GLU A 171 -7.73 11.58 3.10
C GLU A 171 -6.55 12.21 2.36
N LEU A 172 -6.19 11.67 1.18
CA LEU A 172 -5.07 12.17 0.39
C LEU A 172 -5.30 13.60 -0.11
N ASN A 173 -4.21 14.34 -0.10
CA ASN A 173 -4.10 15.68 -0.67
C ASN A 173 -3.03 15.69 -1.78
N VAL A 174 -3.07 16.71 -2.64
CA VAL A 174 -2.01 16.94 -3.62
C VAL A 174 -0.69 17.16 -2.87
N HIS A 175 0.37 16.54 -3.36
CA HIS A 175 1.73 16.43 -2.80
C HIS A 175 1.94 15.37 -1.72
N ASP A 176 0.90 14.67 -1.25
CA ASP A 176 1.08 13.53 -0.36
C ASP A 176 1.87 12.41 -1.05
N GLN A 177 2.66 11.67 -0.26
CA GLN A 177 3.42 10.51 -0.72
C GLN A 177 2.59 9.24 -0.53
N VAL A 178 2.48 8.44 -1.58
CA VAL A 178 1.83 7.13 -1.53
C VAL A 178 2.81 6.02 -1.87
N ASN A 179 2.66 4.88 -1.21
CA ASN A 179 3.41 3.67 -1.50
C ASN A 179 2.94 3.07 -2.82
N ILE A 180 3.87 2.71 -3.69
CA ILE A 180 3.60 2.06 -4.96
C ILE A 180 4.24 0.67 -4.97
N GLU A 181 3.44 -0.34 -5.31
CA GLU A 181 3.91 -1.66 -5.70
C GLU A 181 3.39 -1.94 -7.11
N PHE A 182 4.32 -2.15 -8.05
CA PHE A 182 3.98 -2.54 -9.42
C PHE A 182 3.54 -3.99 -9.47
N ASP A 183 2.71 -4.33 -10.46
CA ASP A 183 2.23 -5.70 -10.63
C ASP A 183 3.40 -6.68 -10.76
N LEU A 184 3.41 -7.69 -9.89
CA LEU A 184 4.45 -8.72 -9.81
C LEU A 184 4.62 -9.45 -11.15
N ILE A 185 3.54 -9.72 -11.87
CA ILE A 185 3.58 -10.42 -13.17
C ILE A 185 4.34 -9.56 -14.18
N GLY A 186 4.07 -8.25 -14.22
CA GLY A 186 4.78 -7.31 -15.07
C GLY A 186 6.29 -7.30 -14.80
N LYS A 187 6.69 -7.29 -13.53
CA LYS A 187 8.10 -7.35 -13.12
C LYS A 187 8.81 -8.61 -13.64
N TYR A 188 8.17 -9.79 -13.51
CA TYR A 188 8.75 -11.05 -13.98
C TYR A 188 8.88 -11.12 -15.50
N VAL A 189 7.88 -10.65 -16.23
CA VAL A 189 7.89 -10.61 -17.70
C VAL A 189 9.02 -9.71 -18.20
N LEU A 190 9.16 -8.52 -17.63
CA LEU A 190 10.20 -7.56 -18.02
C LEU A 190 11.60 -8.04 -17.70
N ASN A 191 11.81 -8.65 -16.53
CA ASN A 191 13.10 -9.20 -16.13
C ASN A 191 13.59 -10.27 -17.13
N LYS A 192 12.70 -11.17 -17.57
CA LYS A 192 13.05 -12.18 -18.57
C LYS A 192 13.31 -11.61 -19.96
N SER A 193 12.59 -10.58 -20.37
CA SER A 193 12.76 -9.96 -21.69
C SER A 193 14.04 -9.12 -21.82
N SER A 194 14.56 -8.59 -20.70
CA SER A 194 15.81 -7.82 -20.66
C SER A 194 17.08 -8.66 -20.62
N GLY A 195 17.00 -10.01 -20.63
CA GLY A 195 18.16 -10.90 -20.69
C GLY A 195 19.13 -10.83 -19.51
N VAL A 196 18.68 -10.26 -18.39
CA VAL A 196 19.45 -10.26 -17.13
C VAL A 196 19.23 -11.60 -16.45
N ASN A 197 20.26 -12.47 -16.49
CA ASN A 197 20.38 -13.68 -15.69
C ASN A 197 20.86 -13.35 -14.29
#